data_ee0fffba3c52a4993ce38cc4bd4b2285
#
_entry.id   ee0fffba3c52a4993ce38cc4bd4b2285
#
_cell.length_a   1.000
_cell.length_b   1.000
_cell.length_c   1.000
_cell.angle_alpha   90.00
_cell.angle_beta   90.00
_cell.angle_gamma   90.00
#
_symmetry.space_group_name_H-M   'P 1'
#
loop_
_entity.id
_entity.type
_entity.pdbx_description
1 polymer ?
#
loop_
_entity_poly.entity_id
_entity_poly.type
_entity_poly.pdbx_seq_one_letter_code
_entity_poly.pdbx_strand_id
1 'polypeptide(L)'
;MPILVLAELMLQGFCIYHCVRSGRTNSWIYLLLLPGVGPAAYFFSEILPELATNRRARRVVTDVSTLFDPDREFRERRAEVELTGTPAAKAALADECARKGMLDEAVELYRSAVAGHYADDAHLLLGFARVLLERGDFAECENTLDHLREKNPDFQSSEGHLIYARALEGQSKTEAATREYEAVTGYFAGFEAKVRYGAFLKKIGNAAKVKTVFEGVVKNYKQQPRHAQDLNREWYDLARKSLLEG
;
A
#
# COMPACT_ATOMS: atom_id res chain seq x y z
N MET A 1 -29.01 -23.14 23.04
CA MET A 1 -29.57 -24.15 22.11
C MET A 1 -30.13 -23.53 20.81
N PRO A 2 -31.04 -22.52 20.80
CA PRO A 2 -31.63 -22.03 19.52
C PRO A 2 -30.63 -21.36 18.58
N ILE A 3 -29.59 -20.71 19.09
CA ILE A 3 -28.58 -19.99 18.28
C ILE A 3 -27.74 -20.96 17.44
N LEU A 4 -27.33 -22.09 18.00
CA LEU A 4 -26.54 -23.11 17.29
C LEU A 4 -27.34 -23.76 16.15
N VAL A 5 -28.62 -24.05 16.39
CA VAL A 5 -29.53 -24.59 15.36
C VAL A 5 -29.74 -23.59 14.23
N LEU A 6 -29.89 -22.30 14.57
CA LEU A 6 -30.03 -21.25 13.56
C LEU A 6 -28.76 -21.09 12.71
N ALA A 7 -27.60 -21.11 13.34
CA ALA A 7 -26.31 -21.04 12.64
C ALA A 7 -26.11 -22.23 11.71
N GLU A 8 -26.48 -23.43 12.14
CA GLU A 8 -26.41 -24.65 11.33
C GLU A 8 -27.34 -24.57 10.11
N LEU A 9 -28.59 -24.13 10.29
CA LEU A 9 -29.55 -23.95 9.19
C LEU A 9 -29.07 -22.91 8.18
N MET A 10 -28.45 -21.82 8.63
CA MET A 10 -27.87 -20.80 7.74
C MET A 10 -26.70 -21.36 6.95
N LEU A 11 -25.79 -22.11 7.61
CA LEU A 11 -24.67 -22.76 6.93
C LEU A 11 -25.15 -23.79 5.90
N GLN A 12 -26.15 -24.59 6.25
CA GLN A 12 -26.74 -25.59 5.36
C GLN A 12 -27.39 -24.93 4.15
N GLY A 13 -28.19 -23.87 4.35
CA GLY A 13 -28.80 -23.09 3.28
C GLY A 13 -27.77 -22.44 2.35
N PHE A 14 -26.68 -21.91 2.92
CA PHE A 14 -25.57 -21.36 2.14
C PHE A 14 -24.88 -22.42 1.28
N CYS A 15 -24.57 -23.60 1.83
CA CYS A 15 -23.94 -24.70 1.10
C CYS A 15 -24.85 -25.23 -0.04
N ILE A 16 -26.16 -25.33 0.20
CA ILE A 16 -27.14 -25.73 -0.83
C ILE A 16 -27.18 -24.67 -1.95
N TYR A 17 -27.28 -23.40 -1.59
CA TYR A 17 -27.26 -22.31 -2.57
C TYR A 17 -25.97 -22.33 -3.42
N HIS A 18 -24.83 -22.50 -2.78
CA HIS A 18 -23.54 -22.59 -3.46
C HIS A 18 -23.45 -23.79 -4.39
N CYS A 19 -23.93 -24.96 -3.96
CA CYS A 19 -23.96 -26.19 -4.74
C CYS A 19 -24.81 -26.04 -6.02
N VAL A 20 -26.00 -25.45 -5.88
CA VAL A 20 -26.89 -25.19 -7.02
C VAL A 20 -26.30 -24.18 -7.99
N ARG A 21 -25.73 -23.10 -7.48
CA ARG A 21 -25.16 -22.02 -8.32
C ARG A 21 -23.87 -22.46 -9.04
N SER A 22 -23.08 -23.33 -8.45
CA SER A 22 -21.84 -23.86 -9.05
C SER A 22 -22.07 -25.01 -10.04
N GLY A 23 -23.32 -25.43 -10.25
CA GLY A 23 -23.69 -26.48 -11.20
C GLY A 23 -23.12 -27.87 -10.84
N ARG A 24 -22.73 -28.07 -9.58
CA ARG A 24 -22.16 -29.33 -9.10
C ARG A 24 -23.26 -30.34 -8.87
N THR A 25 -22.92 -31.58 -9.18
CA THR A 25 -23.84 -32.73 -9.30
C THR A 25 -24.82 -32.91 -8.13
N ASN A 26 -26.01 -33.38 -8.44
CA ASN A 26 -27.11 -33.68 -7.51
C ASN A 26 -26.73 -34.57 -6.31
N SER A 27 -25.63 -35.32 -6.38
CA SER A 27 -25.13 -36.17 -5.29
C SER A 27 -24.83 -35.41 -3.99
N TRP A 28 -24.31 -34.17 -4.11
CA TRP A 28 -24.03 -33.33 -2.94
C TRP A 28 -25.28 -32.84 -2.22
N ILE A 29 -26.40 -32.66 -2.93
CA ILE A 29 -27.67 -32.20 -2.33
C ILE A 29 -28.19 -33.22 -1.32
N TYR A 30 -28.04 -34.51 -1.60
CA TYR A 30 -28.49 -35.56 -0.67
C TYR A 30 -27.61 -35.60 0.59
N LEU A 31 -26.30 -35.36 0.44
CA LEU A 31 -25.38 -35.30 1.59
C LEU A 31 -25.64 -34.04 2.44
N LEU A 32 -25.94 -32.92 1.79
CA LEU A 32 -26.24 -31.65 2.47
C LEU A 32 -27.52 -31.67 3.30
N LEU A 33 -28.43 -32.65 3.05
CA LEU A 33 -29.62 -32.86 3.87
C LEU A 33 -29.33 -33.49 5.25
N LEU A 34 -28.12 -34.07 5.44
CA LEU A 34 -27.68 -34.58 6.74
C LEU A 34 -27.15 -33.44 7.61
N PRO A 35 -27.86 -33.08 8.72
CA PRO A 35 -27.46 -31.98 9.57
C PRO A 35 -26.05 -32.19 10.17
N GLY A 36 -25.26 -31.14 10.21
CA GLY A 36 -23.89 -31.13 10.76
C GLY A 36 -22.84 -31.71 9.83
N VAL A 37 -22.98 -32.97 9.45
CA VAL A 37 -21.96 -33.70 8.66
C VAL A 37 -21.92 -33.26 7.19
N GLY A 38 -23.07 -33.09 6.58
CA GLY A 38 -23.20 -32.72 5.16
C GLY A 38 -22.60 -31.35 4.83
N PRO A 39 -23.02 -30.28 5.52
CA PRO A 39 -22.44 -28.96 5.33
C PRO A 39 -20.97 -28.89 5.63
N ALA A 40 -20.48 -29.58 6.67
CA ALA A 40 -19.06 -29.64 7.00
C ALA A 40 -18.26 -30.34 5.90
N ALA A 41 -18.68 -31.54 5.46
CA ALA A 41 -18.02 -32.27 4.38
C ALA A 41 -17.94 -31.44 3.09
N TYR A 42 -19.05 -30.79 2.69
CA TYR A 42 -19.10 -29.94 1.50
C TYR A 42 -18.18 -28.71 1.64
N PHE A 43 -18.17 -28.08 2.80
CA PHE A 43 -17.31 -26.92 3.06
C PHE A 43 -15.83 -27.29 2.91
N PHE A 44 -15.38 -28.36 3.55
CA PHE A 44 -13.97 -28.76 3.52
C PHE A 44 -13.53 -29.33 2.16
N SER A 45 -14.40 -30.02 1.43
CA SER A 45 -14.02 -30.64 0.18
C SER A 45 -14.17 -29.76 -1.05
N GLU A 46 -15.12 -28.81 -1.04
CA GLU A 46 -15.47 -28.01 -2.20
C GLU A 46 -15.23 -26.51 -2.00
N ILE A 47 -15.72 -25.95 -0.91
CA ILE A 47 -15.63 -24.49 -0.68
C ILE A 47 -14.20 -24.10 -0.26
N LEU A 48 -13.58 -24.83 0.64
CA LEU A 48 -12.25 -24.51 1.15
C LEU A 48 -11.16 -24.55 0.07
N PRO A 49 -11.08 -25.56 -0.83
CA PRO A 49 -10.13 -25.53 -1.94
C PRO A 49 -10.41 -24.41 -2.95
N GLU A 50 -11.68 -24.11 -3.21
CA GLU A 50 -12.05 -23.01 -4.11
C GLU A 50 -11.67 -21.65 -3.53
N LEU A 51 -11.83 -21.44 -2.22
CA LEU A 51 -11.32 -20.28 -1.51
C LEU A 51 -9.80 -20.19 -1.55
N ALA A 52 -9.09 -21.31 -1.42
CA ALA A 52 -7.63 -21.35 -1.47
C ALA A 52 -7.05 -20.99 -2.84
N THR A 53 -7.78 -21.26 -3.92
CA THR A 53 -7.38 -20.96 -5.31
C THR A 53 -7.81 -19.56 -5.77
N ASN A 54 -8.84 -18.98 -5.16
CA ASN A 54 -9.41 -17.70 -5.58
C ASN A 54 -8.60 -16.53 -4.99
N ARG A 55 -7.96 -15.72 -5.85
CA ARG A 55 -7.19 -14.52 -5.45
C ARG A 55 -7.98 -13.53 -4.58
N ARG A 56 -9.30 -13.40 -4.80
CA ARG A 56 -10.16 -12.52 -3.98
C ARG A 56 -10.39 -13.11 -2.58
N ALA A 57 -10.62 -14.41 -2.49
CA ALA A 57 -10.79 -15.09 -1.21
C ALA A 57 -9.50 -15.11 -0.39
N ARG A 58 -8.34 -15.29 -1.03
CA ARG A 58 -7.03 -15.14 -0.35
C ARG A 58 -6.87 -13.77 0.29
N ARG A 59 -7.26 -12.68 -0.38
CA ARG A 59 -7.22 -11.34 0.23
C ARG A 59 -8.11 -11.26 1.47
N VAL A 60 -9.35 -11.74 1.39
CA VAL A 60 -10.27 -11.73 2.55
C VAL A 60 -9.72 -12.57 3.71
N VAL A 61 -9.16 -13.74 3.44
CA VAL A 61 -8.54 -14.59 4.46
C VAL A 61 -7.29 -13.92 5.05
N THR A 62 -6.49 -13.25 4.23
CA THR A 62 -5.34 -12.47 4.71
C THR A 62 -5.80 -11.30 5.56
N ASP A 63 -6.81 -10.54 5.12
CA ASP A 63 -7.36 -9.41 5.88
C ASP A 63 -7.97 -9.87 7.22
N VAL A 64 -8.65 -11.02 7.24
CA VAL A 64 -9.17 -11.61 8.49
C VAL A 64 -8.04 -12.11 9.38
N SER A 65 -7.00 -12.75 8.83
CA SER A 65 -5.87 -13.25 9.61
C SER A 65 -5.04 -12.11 10.24
N THR A 66 -4.91 -10.97 9.54
CA THR A 66 -4.24 -9.77 10.08
C THR A 66 -5.03 -9.11 11.22
N LEU A 67 -6.36 -9.26 11.23
CA LEU A 67 -7.19 -8.81 12.36
C LEU A 67 -6.95 -9.64 13.64
N PHE A 68 -6.63 -10.92 13.50
CA PHE A 68 -6.38 -11.82 14.65
C PHE A 68 -4.92 -11.84 15.09
N ASP A 69 -3.99 -11.53 14.18
CA ASP A 69 -2.56 -11.49 14.47
C ASP A 69 -1.85 -10.42 13.63
N PRO A 70 -1.94 -9.15 14.04
CA PRO A 70 -1.36 -8.01 13.32
C PRO A 70 0.17 -8.04 13.27
N ASP A 71 0.82 -8.81 14.14
CA ASP A 71 2.28 -8.92 14.21
C ASP A 71 2.83 -10.15 13.47
N ARG A 72 1.98 -10.95 12.85
CA ARG A 72 2.41 -12.16 12.15
C ARG A 72 3.42 -11.88 11.05
N GLU A 73 3.12 -10.93 10.16
CA GLU A 73 4.00 -10.56 9.05
C GLU A 73 5.35 -10.04 9.56
N PHE A 74 5.34 -9.21 10.59
CA PHE A 74 6.56 -8.72 11.23
C PHE A 74 7.43 -9.86 11.77
N ARG A 75 6.83 -10.84 12.48
CA ARG A 75 7.57 -11.99 12.99
C ARG A 75 8.13 -12.88 11.87
N GLU A 76 7.36 -13.10 10.81
CA GLU A 76 7.79 -13.87 9.64
C GLU A 76 8.97 -13.18 8.93
N ARG A 77 8.91 -11.84 8.72
CA ARG A 77 10.01 -11.07 8.12
C ARG A 77 11.25 -11.05 9.00
N ARG A 78 11.09 -10.95 10.31
CA ARG A 78 12.20 -11.02 11.26
C ARG A 78 12.91 -12.37 11.22
N ALA A 79 12.15 -13.46 11.25
CA ALA A 79 12.70 -14.80 11.11
C ALA A 79 13.41 -15.03 9.76
N GLU A 80 12.89 -14.46 8.67
CA GLU A 80 13.52 -14.50 7.35
C GLU A 80 14.89 -13.81 7.35
N VAL A 81 15.00 -12.64 8.02
CA VAL A 81 16.29 -11.93 8.17
C VAL A 81 17.28 -12.75 9.01
N GLU A 82 16.85 -13.36 10.11
CA GLU A 82 17.68 -14.21 10.96
C GLU A 82 18.19 -15.46 10.19
N LEU A 83 17.38 -16.00 9.29
CA LEU A 83 17.72 -17.19 8.50
C LEU A 83 18.65 -16.89 7.31
N THR A 84 18.41 -15.81 6.59
CA THR A 84 19.04 -15.54 5.29
C THR A 84 20.02 -14.37 5.33
N GLY A 85 19.76 -13.37 6.15
CA GLY A 85 20.55 -12.13 6.23
C GLY A 85 20.63 -11.34 4.92
N THR A 86 19.82 -11.71 3.91
CA THR A 86 19.89 -11.10 2.58
C THR A 86 19.44 -9.63 2.58
N PRO A 87 19.98 -8.78 1.69
CA PRO A 87 19.53 -7.40 1.55
C PRO A 87 18.04 -7.26 1.28
N ALA A 88 17.48 -8.16 0.47
CA ALA A 88 16.05 -8.19 0.17
C ALA A 88 15.19 -8.51 1.41
N ALA A 89 15.61 -9.47 2.24
CA ALA A 89 14.92 -9.80 3.49
C ALA A 89 14.99 -8.61 4.48
N LYS A 90 16.16 -7.97 4.59
CA LYS A 90 16.33 -6.76 5.43
C LYS A 90 15.45 -5.61 4.96
N ALA A 91 15.38 -5.34 3.65
CA ALA A 91 14.51 -4.32 3.09
C ALA A 91 13.02 -4.63 3.36
N ALA A 92 12.59 -5.88 3.19
CA ALA A 92 11.22 -6.29 3.48
C ALA A 92 10.86 -6.13 4.98
N LEU A 93 11.78 -6.43 5.90
CA LEU A 93 11.59 -6.18 7.32
C LEU A 93 11.59 -4.67 7.62
N ALA A 94 12.46 -3.89 6.96
CA ALA A 94 12.50 -2.44 7.11
C ALA A 94 11.17 -1.76 6.67
N ASP A 95 10.60 -2.20 5.56
CA ASP A 95 9.27 -1.72 5.12
C ASP A 95 8.19 -2.05 6.15
N GLU A 96 8.26 -3.23 6.76
CA GLU A 96 7.32 -3.61 7.83
C GLU A 96 7.52 -2.78 9.09
N CYS A 97 8.77 -2.53 9.49
CA CYS A 97 9.12 -1.63 10.61
C CYS A 97 8.56 -0.22 10.35
N ALA A 98 8.74 0.32 9.14
CA ALA A 98 8.22 1.64 8.75
C ALA A 98 6.68 1.68 8.85
N ARG A 99 5.97 0.66 8.34
CA ARG A 99 4.51 0.56 8.48
C ARG A 99 4.04 0.56 9.93
N LYS A 100 4.86 0.04 10.85
CA LYS A 100 4.59 0.05 12.30
C LYS A 100 5.07 1.32 13.03
N GLY A 101 5.67 2.27 12.32
CA GLY A 101 6.23 3.50 12.88
C GLY A 101 7.58 3.31 13.57
N MET A 102 8.23 2.16 13.42
CA MET A 102 9.55 1.83 13.97
C MET A 102 10.64 2.36 13.01
N LEU A 103 10.67 3.68 12.80
CA LEU A 103 11.48 4.31 11.75
C LEU A 103 12.98 4.17 11.98
N ASP A 104 13.44 4.19 13.22
CA ASP A 104 14.88 4.02 13.52
C ASP A 104 15.37 2.63 13.15
N GLU A 105 14.62 1.58 13.51
CA GLU A 105 14.95 0.20 13.13
C GLU A 105 14.87 0.01 11.60
N ALA A 106 13.90 0.63 10.95
CA ALA A 106 13.76 0.59 9.49
C ALA A 106 14.98 1.20 8.79
N VAL A 107 15.46 2.35 9.28
CA VAL A 107 16.66 3.00 8.73
C VAL A 107 17.90 2.13 8.92
N GLU A 108 18.12 1.55 10.10
CA GLU A 108 19.28 0.69 10.33
C GLU A 108 19.26 -0.58 9.46
N LEU A 109 18.08 -1.16 9.26
CA LEU A 109 17.92 -2.30 8.36
C LEU A 109 18.23 -1.94 6.91
N TYR A 110 17.70 -0.81 6.41
CA TYR A 110 18.03 -0.34 5.06
C TYR A 110 19.52 0.03 4.92
N ARG A 111 20.11 0.73 5.89
CA ARG A 111 21.54 1.05 5.88
C ARG A 111 22.40 -0.20 5.79
N SER A 112 22.02 -1.25 6.49
CA SER A 112 22.66 -2.57 6.40
C SER A 112 22.38 -3.31 5.09
N ALA A 113 21.25 -3.05 4.44
CA ALA A 113 20.88 -3.67 3.16
C ALA A 113 21.63 -3.04 1.98
N VAL A 114 21.85 -1.70 2.00
CA VAL A 114 22.59 -0.97 0.96
C VAL A 114 24.11 -0.97 1.18
N ALA A 115 24.64 -1.96 1.90
CA ALA A 115 26.07 -2.07 2.16
C ALA A 115 26.78 -2.99 1.14
N GLY A 116 28.07 -2.73 0.89
CA GLY A 116 28.93 -3.57 0.06
C GLY A 116 28.48 -3.62 -1.40
N HIS A 117 28.24 -4.81 -1.94
CA HIS A 117 27.88 -5.02 -3.35
C HIS A 117 26.50 -4.45 -3.75
N TYR A 118 25.67 -4.14 -2.78
CA TYR A 118 24.30 -3.61 -2.99
C TYR A 118 24.22 -2.09 -2.74
N ALA A 119 25.35 -1.42 -2.59
CA ALA A 119 25.40 0.03 -2.33
C ALA A 119 24.75 0.85 -3.45
N ASP A 120 24.74 0.34 -4.68
CA ASP A 120 24.21 1.01 -5.86
C ASP A 120 22.89 0.39 -6.35
N ASP A 121 22.27 -0.52 -5.59
CA ASP A 121 20.97 -1.10 -6.00
C ASP A 121 19.86 -0.06 -5.97
N ALA A 122 19.27 0.21 -7.13
CA ALA A 122 18.28 1.28 -7.29
C ALA A 122 17.01 1.09 -6.47
N HIS A 123 16.54 -0.15 -6.29
CA HIS A 123 15.34 -0.43 -5.53
C HIS A 123 15.57 -0.31 -4.03
N LEU A 124 16.73 -0.76 -3.55
CA LEU A 124 17.11 -0.62 -2.14
C LEU A 124 17.34 0.85 -1.78
N LEU A 125 18.03 1.62 -2.64
CA LEU A 125 18.23 3.05 -2.44
C LEU A 125 16.91 3.83 -2.43
N LEU A 126 15.96 3.50 -3.32
CA LEU A 126 14.64 4.12 -3.35
C LEU A 126 13.85 3.81 -2.06
N GLY A 127 13.84 2.54 -1.61
CA GLY A 127 13.20 2.15 -0.35
C GLY A 127 13.83 2.85 0.86
N PHE A 128 15.15 2.93 0.89
CA PHE A 128 15.88 3.64 1.94
C PHE A 128 15.53 5.14 1.99
N ALA A 129 15.52 5.81 0.82
CA ALA A 129 15.13 7.22 0.73
C ALA A 129 13.69 7.46 1.23
N ARG A 130 12.76 6.53 0.97
CA ARG A 130 11.38 6.60 1.48
C ARG A 130 11.35 6.61 3.01
N VAL A 131 12.06 5.69 3.65
CA VAL A 131 12.10 5.59 5.11
C VAL A 131 12.80 6.80 5.74
N LEU A 132 13.91 7.28 5.14
CA LEU A 132 14.58 8.51 5.58
C LEU A 132 13.64 9.72 5.51
N LEU A 133 12.85 9.85 4.43
CA LEU A 133 11.85 10.90 4.31
C LEU A 133 10.79 10.82 5.41
N GLU A 134 10.30 9.61 5.72
CA GLU A 134 9.30 9.40 6.77
C GLU A 134 9.85 9.70 8.16
N ARG A 135 11.12 9.40 8.42
CA ARG A 135 11.80 9.74 9.67
C ARG A 135 12.10 11.24 9.79
N GLY A 136 12.16 11.97 8.66
CA GLY A 136 12.51 13.38 8.63
C GLY A 136 13.99 13.68 8.39
N ASP A 137 14.77 12.71 7.98
CA ASP A 137 16.19 12.84 7.64
C ASP A 137 16.36 13.33 6.20
N PHE A 138 15.86 14.52 5.95
CA PHE A 138 15.72 15.07 4.59
C PHE A 138 17.06 15.21 3.86
N ALA A 139 18.13 15.56 4.57
CA ALA A 139 19.46 15.71 3.95
C ALA A 139 20.04 14.36 3.52
N GLU A 140 19.92 13.31 4.35
CA GLU A 140 20.35 11.96 3.99
C GLU A 140 19.48 11.37 2.87
N CYS A 141 18.17 11.66 2.89
CA CYS A 141 17.25 11.29 1.83
C CYS A 141 17.63 11.89 0.47
N GLU A 142 17.93 13.19 0.42
CA GLU A 142 18.43 13.87 -0.78
C GLU A 142 19.72 13.23 -1.29
N ASN A 143 20.72 13.07 -0.44
CA ASN A 143 22.00 12.45 -0.78
C ASN A 143 21.82 11.01 -1.33
N THR A 144 20.93 10.22 -0.73
CA THR A 144 20.61 8.86 -1.17
C THR A 144 20.01 8.85 -2.58
N LEU A 145 19.13 9.80 -2.89
CA LEU A 145 18.51 9.90 -4.22
C LEU A 145 19.47 10.49 -5.26
N ASP A 146 20.37 11.37 -4.87
CA ASP A 146 21.43 11.87 -5.77
C ASP A 146 22.40 10.72 -6.11
N HIS A 147 22.79 9.91 -5.13
CA HIS A 147 23.58 8.71 -5.36
C HIS A 147 22.86 7.71 -6.29
N LEU A 148 21.58 7.48 -6.06
CA LEU A 148 20.76 6.64 -6.93
C LEU A 148 20.79 7.13 -8.39
N ARG A 149 20.59 8.43 -8.62
CA ARG A 149 20.64 9.03 -9.96
C ARG A 149 22.00 8.91 -10.63
N GLU A 150 23.07 9.12 -9.85
CA GLU A 150 24.44 9.03 -10.36
C GLU A 150 24.80 7.60 -10.80
N LYS A 151 24.45 6.61 -9.97
CA LYS A 151 24.81 5.20 -10.21
C LYS A 151 23.87 4.49 -11.17
N ASN A 152 22.62 4.96 -11.27
CA ASN A 152 21.57 4.32 -12.05
C ASN A 152 20.89 5.35 -13.00
N PRO A 153 21.58 5.91 -13.99
CA PRO A 153 21.03 6.98 -14.82
C PRO A 153 19.80 6.57 -15.64
N ASP A 154 19.65 5.29 -15.94
CA ASP A 154 18.50 4.74 -16.66
C ASP A 154 17.31 4.41 -15.75
N PHE A 155 17.49 4.45 -14.43
CA PHE A 155 16.43 4.16 -13.48
C PHE A 155 15.50 5.36 -13.32
N GLN A 156 14.25 5.21 -13.81
CA GLN A 156 13.24 6.25 -13.72
C GLN A 156 12.17 5.87 -12.67
N SER A 157 11.97 6.73 -11.69
CA SER A 157 10.95 6.57 -10.66
C SER A 157 10.22 7.89 -10.40
N SER A 158 8.94 7.93 -10.73
CA SER A 158 8.10 9.08 -10.39
C SER A 158 7.94 9.22 -8.86
N GLU A 159 7.92 8.11 -8.13
CA GLU A 159 7.93 8.08 -6.68
C GLU A 159 9.22 8.68 -6.13
N GLY A 160 10.38 8.24 -6.63
CA GLY A 160 11.69 8.79 -6.24
C GLY A 160 11.80 10.29 -6.47
N HIS A 161 11.27 10.78 -7.58
CA HIS A 161 11.21 12.22 -7.86
C HIS A 161 10.30 12.98 -6.85
N LEU A 162 9.15 12.41 -6.51
CA LEU A 162 8.28 13.01 -5.50
C LEU A 162 8.93 13.02 -4.11
N ILE A 163 9.63 11.93 -3.73
CA ILE A 163 10.40 11.85 -2.48
C ILE A 163 11.47 12.94 -2.45
N TYR A 164 12.18 13.15 -3.58
CA TYR A 164 13.21 14.18 -3.70
C TYR A 164 12.65 15.59 -3.51
N ALA A 165 11.53 15.93 -4.17
CA ALA A 165 10.85 17.20 -3.97
C ALA A 165 10.45 17.43 -2.51
N ARG A 166 9.95 16.40 -1.82
CA ARG A 166 9.59 16.45 -0.40
C ARG A 166 10.80 16.58 0.53
N ALA A 167 11.91 15.94 0.19
CA ALA A 167 13.15 16.07 0.96
C ALA A 167 13.71 17.52 0.87
N LEU A 168 13.64 18.14 -0.30
CA LEU A 168 14.00 19.54 -0.50
C LEU A 168 13.06 20.49 0.26
N GLU A 169 11.75 20.21 0.27
CA GLU A 169 10.77 20.94 1.08
C GLU A 169 11.10 20.85 2.57
N GLY A 170 11.41 19.66 3.07
CA GLY A 170 11.76 19.43 4.47
C GLY A 170 13.02 20.20 4.91
N GLN A 171 13.96 20.41 3.97
CA GLN A 171 15.15 21.23 4.18
C GLN A 171 14.93 22.74 3.98
N SER A 172 13.69 23.14 3.70
CA SER A 172 13.35 24.55 3.37
C SER A 172 14.05 25.09 2.11
N LYS A 173 14.49 24.22 1.21
CA LYS A 173 15.06 24.58 -0.10
C LYS A 173 13.93 24.93 -1.10
N THR A 174 13.20 26.00 -0.79
CA THR A 174 11.91 26.38 -1.40
C THR A 174 11.95 26.44 -2.94
N GLU A 175 12.95 27.07 -3.51
CA GLU A 175 13.07 27.24 -4.97
C GLU A 175 13.35 25.91 -5.68
N ALA A 176 14.22 25.09 -5.11
CA ALA A 176 14.52 23.75 -5.63
C ALA A 176 13.30 22.85 -5.52
N ALA A 177 12.65 22.81 -4.36
CA ALA A 177 11.42 22.06 -4.16
C ALA A 177 10.32 22.46 -5.14
N THR A 178 10.15 23.76 -5.41
CA THR A 178 9.16 24.25 -6.38
C THR A 178 9.43 23.68 -7.77
N ARG A 179 10.66 23.72 -8.25
CA ARG A 179 11.03 23.18 -9.58
C ARG A 179 10.76 21.70 -9.69
N GLU A 180 11.15 20.92 -8.66
CA GLU A 180 10.95 19.48 -8.66
C GLU A 180 9.47 19.09 -8.57
N TYR A 181 8.69 19.80 -7.75
CA TYR A 181 7.23 19.60 -7.71
C TYR A 181 6.55 19.93 -9.05
N GLU A 182 6.91 21.03 -9.69
CA GLU A 182 6.37 21.40 -11.01
C GLU A 182 6.68 20.33 -12.05
N ALA A 183 7.91 19.82 -12.05
CA ALA A 183 8.31 18.77 -12.97
C ALA A 183 7.56 17.45 -12.72
N VAL A 184 7.54 16.96 -11.48
CA VAL A 184 6.92 15.65 -11.15
C VAL A 184 5.41 15.65 -11.34
N THR A 185 4.72 16.77 -11.08
CA THR A 185 3.25 16.85 -11.27
C THR A 185 2.82 16.71 -12.73
N GLY A 186 3.73 16.88 -13.68
CA GLY A 186 3.45 16.73 -15.11
C GLY A 186 3.27 15.29 -15.55
N TYR A 187 3.90 14.32 -14.87
CA TYR A 187 3.91 12.91 -15.30
C TYR A 187 3.58 11.91 -14.19
N PHE A 188 3.50 12.33 -12.92
CA PHE A 188 3.13 11.44 -11.83
C PHE A 188 1.71 10.88 -12.00
N ALA A 189 1.59 9.56 -11.89
CA ALA A 189 0.28 8.91 -11.96
C ALA A 189 -0.56 9.21 -10.71
N GLY A 190 -1.80 9.60 -10.90
CA GLY A 190 -2.71 9.95 -9.80
C GLY A 190 -2.61 11.41 -9.36
N PHE A 191 -3.11 11.71 -8.17
CA PHE A 191 -3.20 13.08 -7.66
C PHE A 191 -2.26 13.39 -6.51
N GLU A 192 -1.55 12.42 -5.96
CA GLU A 192 -0.67 12.61 -4.81
C GLU A 192 0.31 13.77 -5.01
N ALA A 193 1.10 13.74 -6.08
CA ALA A 193 2.09 14.78 -6.35
C ALA A 193 1.46 16.18 -6.44
N LYS A 194 0.30 16.30 -7.10
CA LYS A 194 -0.43 17.58 -7.23
C LYS A 194 -0.94 18.07 -5.88
N VAL A 195 -1.49 17.18 -5.06
CA VAL A 195 -2.01 17.57 -3.73
C VAL A 195 -0.89 17.97 -2.80
N ARG A 196 0.23 17.23 -2.80
CA ARG A 196 1.43 17.60 -2.03
C ARG A 196 2.02 18.92 -2.50
N TYR A 197 2.09 19.15 -3.81
CA TYR A 197 2.51 20.43 -4.34
C TYR A 197 1.58 21.58 -3.91
N GLY A 198 0.26 21.37 -3.96
CA GLY A 198 -0.71 22.34 -3.48
C GLY A 198 -0.53 22.67 -1.99
N ALA A 199 -0.27 21.66 -1.16
CA ALA A 199 0.01 21.85 0.26
C ALA A 199 1.31 22.64 0.50
N PHE A 200 2.37 22.31 -0.26
CA PHE A 200 3.62 23.07 -0.25
C PHE A 200 3.42 24.53 -0.66
N LEU A 201 2.68 24.78 -1.75
CA LEU A 201 2.34 26.15 -2.20
C LEU A 201 1.58 26.94 -1.13
N LYS A 202 0.66 26.29 -0.39
CA LYS A 202 -0.05 26.88 0.75
C LYS A 202 0.93 27.30 1.86
N LYS A 203 1.89 26.44 2.16
CA LYS A 203 2.93 26.69 3.17
C LYS A 203 3.82 27.89 2.83
N ILE A 204 4.16 28.06 1.55
CA ILE A 204 4.97 29.23 1.09
C ILE A 204 4.15 30.46 0.72
N GLY A 205 2.83 30.43 0.94
CA GLY A 205 1.95 31.59 0.75
C GLY A 205 1.54 31.90 -0.70
N ASN A 206 1.70 30.96 -1.64
CA ASN A 206 1.32 31.16 -3.06
C ASN A 206 -0.15 30.80 -3.31
N ALA A 207 -1.06 31.61 -2.76
CA ALA A 207 -2.50 31.36 -2.80
C ALA A 207 -3.08 31.21 -4.24
N ALA A 208 -2.57 31.98 -5.20
CA ALA A 208 -3.04 31.92 -6.58
C ALA A 208 -2.82 30.55 -7.23
N LYS A 209 -1.60 29.98 -7.07
CA LYS A 209 -1.28 28.66 -7.58
C LYS A 209 -1.98 27.54 -6.79
N VAL A 210 -2.15 27.69 -5.47
CA VAL A 210 -2.87 26.73 -4.61
C VAL A 210 -4.27 26.47 -5.16
N LYS A 211 -5.04 27.53 -5.42
CA LYS A 211 -6.40 27.43 -5.95
C LYS A 211 -6.41 26.66 -7.29
N THR A 212 -5.56 27.07 -8.23
CA THR A 212 -5.47 26.46 -9.55
C THR A 212 -5.16 24.96 -9.48
N VAL A 213 -4.20 24.56 -8.62
CA VAL A 213 -3.79 23.15 -8.47
C VAL A 213 -4.93 22.31 -7.91
N PHE A 214 -5.57 22.75 -6.82
CA PHE A 214 -6.64 21.97 -6.19
C PHE A 214 -7.92 21.93 -7.01
N GLU A 215 -8.31 23.03 -7.69
CA GLU A 215 -9.43 23.03 -8.65
C GLU A 215 -9.17 22.04 -9.79
N GLY A 216 -7.93 21.98 -10.30
CA GLY A 216 -7.50 21.02 -11.30
C GLY A 216 -7.66 19.57 -10.82
N VAL A 217 -7.27 19.27 -9.59
CA VAL A 217 -7.45 17.94 -8.97
C VAL A 217 -8.94 17.58 -8.89
N VAL A 218 -9.77 18.48 -8.36
CA VAL A 218 -11.22 18.24 -8.18
C VAL A 218 -11.92 18.05 -9.54
N LYS A 219 -11.56 18.83 -10.55
CA LYS A 219 -12.11 18.71 -11.91
C LYS A 219 -11.74 17.39 -12.54
N ASN A 220 -10.46 17.03 -12.51
CA ASN A 220 -9.95 15.83 -13.17
C ASN A 220 -10.43 14.56 -12.47
N TYR A 221 -10.57 14.55 -11.14
CA TYR A 221 -11.12 13.42 -10.40
C TYR A 221 -12.53 13.04 -10.88
N LYS A 222 -13.40 14.01 -11.10
CA LYS A 222 -14.78 13.76 -11.57
C LYS A 222 -14.84 13.15 -12.98
N GLN A 223 -13.78 13.28 -13.76
CA GLN A 223 -13.68 12.74 -15.11
C GLN A 223 -13.07 11.33 -15.15
N GLN A 224 -12.52 10.85 -14.03
CA GLN A 224 -11.93 9.52 -13.96
C GLN A 224 -13.00 8.41 -13.90
N PRO A 225 -12.71 7.20 -14.41
CA PRO A 225 -13.55 6.04 -14.20
C PRO A 225 -13.57 5.64 -12.70
N ARG A 226 -14.65 4.99 -12.26
CA ARG A 226 -14.90 4.69 -10.82
C ARG A 226 -13.72 4.03 -10.11
N HIS A 227 -13.08 3.02 -10.71
CA HIS A 227 -11.93 2.35 -10.10
C HIS A 227 -10.74 3.30 -9.83
N ALA A 228 -10.52 4.29 -10.70
CA ALA A 228 -9.47 5.29 -10.51
C ALA A 228 -9.88 6.35 -9.48
N GLN A 229 -11.18 6.67 -9.39
CA GLN A 229 -11.71 7.52 -8.32
C GLN A 229 -11.52 6.86 -6.95
N ASP A 230 -11.78 5.56 -6.81
CA ASP A 230 -11.58 4.84 -5.54
C ASP A 230 -10.13 4.91 -5.07
N LEU A 231 -9.15 4.74 -5.99
CA LEU A 231 -7.73 4.84 -5.69
C LEU A 231 -7.25 6.26 -5.31
N ASN A 232 -7.93 7.28 -5.84
CA ASN A 232 -7.52 8.68 -5.67
C ASN A 232 -8.43 9.45 -4.70
N ARG A 233 -9.35 8.78 -4.01
CA ARG A 233 -10.36 9.42 -3.17
C ARG A 233 -9.76 10.24 -2.04
N GLU A 234 -8.76 9.70 -1.37
CA GLU A 234 -8.07 10.40 -0.29
C GLU A 234 -7.50 11.74 -0.75
N TRP A 235 -6.80 11.74 -1.89
CA TRP A 235 -6.20 12.94 -2.46
C TRP A 235 -7.24 13.96 -2.92
N TYR A 236 -8.36 13.49 -3.47
CA TYR A 236 -9.49 14.34 -3.80
C TYR A 236 -10.10 15.00 -2.56
N ASP A 237 -10.33 14.23 -1.50
CA ASP A 237 -10.92 14.75 -0.26
C ASP A 237 -10.00 15.80 0.40
N LEU A 238 -8.68 15.59 0.39
CA LEU A 238 -7.69 16.55 0.85
C LEU A 238 -7.70 17.85 0.02
N ALA A 239 -7.73 17.72 -1.31
CA ALA A 239 -7.79 18.90 -2.19
C ALA A 239 -9.08 19.71 -1.98
N ARG A 240 -10.22 19.01 -1.88
CA ARG A 240 -11.52 19.65 -1.63
C ARG A 240 -11.56 20.35 -0.28
N LYS A 241 -11.05 19.72 0.77
CA LYS A 241 -10.95 20.33 2.11
C LYS A 241 -10.12 21.60 2.07
N SER A 242 -8.96 21.56 1.41
CA SER A 242 -8.07 22.70 1.30
C SER A 242 -8.69 23.88 0.55
N LEU A 243 -9.57 23.65 -0.44
CA LEU A 243 -10.33 24.69 -1.14
C LEU A 243 -11.44 25.34 -0.29
N LEU A 244 -11.95 24.63 0.72
CA LEU A 244 -12.99 25.15 1.63
C LEU A 244 -12.40 25.98 2.78
N GLU A 245 -11.13 25.75 3.10
CA GLU A 245 -10.40 26.40 4.19
C GLU A 245 -9.61 27.65 3.75
N GLY A 246 -9.55 27.93 2.49
CA GLY A 246 -8.83 29.07 1.90
C GLY A 246 -9.73 29.99 1.14
#